data_7500a5fdf7c017779f476f625810e525
#
_entry.id   7500a5fdf7c017779f476f625810e525
#
_cell.length_a   1.000
_cell.length_b   1.000
_cell.length_c   1.000
_cell.angle_alpha   90.00
_cell.angle_beta   90.00
_cell.angle_gamma   90.00
#
_symmetry.space_group_name_H-M   'P 1'
#
loop_
_entity.id
_entity.type
_entity.pdbx_description
1 polymer ?
#
loop_
_entity_poly.entity_id
_entity_poly.type
_entity_poly.pdbx_seq_one_letter_code
_entity_poly.pdbx_strand_id
1 'polypeptide(L)'
;VHDPSDLAGVRLRVQQSPINVHLAEALGAIAVPLPFPQLAEALRAREIDAQENALANVAGLALWESQRYLIATRHALSAHVVLANAEILAALGSGAAIVRDALRDALAEQRSETERLENELRDELAQRMILIELDAAARDRFVAATRLVHDRVARALGDDAIARVLAASVAARPAPSPE
;
A
#
# COMPACT_ATOMS: atom_id res chain seq x y z
N VAL A 1 -14.37 -0.82 -10.77
CA VAL A 1 -13.37 0.20 -11.12
C VAL A 1 -12.34 -0.45 -12.04
N HIS A 2 -12.28 0.00 -13.27
CA HIS A 2 -11.32 -0.45 -14.30
C HIS A 2 -10.51 0.72 -14.88
N ASP A 3 -10.94 1.93 -14.56
CA ASP A 3 -10.33 3.16 -15.04
C ASP A 3 -10.33 4.20 -13.90
N PRO A 4 -9.33 5.12 -13.83
CA PRO A 4 -9.34 6.21 -12.85
C PRO A 4 -10.62 7.03 -12.85
N SER A 5 -11.25 7.25 -14.01
CA SER A 5 -12.51 8.00 -14.13
C SER A 5 -13.69 7.35 -13.38
N ASP A 6 -13.64 6.04 -13.12
CA ASP A 6 -14.65 5.35 -12.32
C ASP A 6 -14.64 5.79 -10.83
N LEU A 7 -13.56 6.47 -10.41
CA LEU A 7 -13.43 7.01 -9.05
C LEU A 7 -13.95 8.45 -8.94
N ALA A 8 -14.40 9.05 -10.03
CA ALA A 8 -14.91 10.42 -10.02
C ALA A 8 -16.09 10.57 -9.06
N GLY A 9 -15.93 11.44 -8.06
CA GLY A 9 -16.94 11.70 -7.04
C GLY A 9 -17.10 10.62 -5.95
N VAL A 10 -16.35 9.52 -6.01
CA VAL A 10 -16.33 8.49 -4.97
C VAL A 10 -15.68 9.05 -3.71
N ARG A 11 -16.34 8.97 -2.57
CA ARG A 11 -15.77 9.34 -1.26
C ARG A 11 -14.81 8.25 -0.83
N LEU A 12 -13.53 8.46 -1.14
CA LEU A 12 -12.46 7.50 -0.86
C LEU A 12 -11.80 7.84 0.48
N ARG A 13 -11.97 6.95 1.46
CA ARG A 13 -11.20 7.08 2.71
C ARG A 13 -9.72 6.86 2.43
N VAL A 14 -8.92 7.78 2.92
CA VAL A 14 -7.46 7.71 2.89
C VAL A 14 -6.87 7.89 4.28
N GLN A 15 -5.62 7.49 4.46
CA GLN A 15 -4.87 7.83 5.67
C GLN A 15 -4.70 9.35 5.78
N GLN A 16 -4.55 9.85 7.02
CA GLN A 16 -4.32 11.27 7.30
C GLN A 16 -2.90 11.70 6.88
N SER A 17 -2.61 11.54 5.60
CA SER A 17 -1.33 11.87 4.96
C SER A 17 -1.57 12.74 3.73
N PRO A 18 -0.86 13.84 3.55
CA PRO A 18 -0.98 14.68 2.36
C PRO A 18 -0.77 13.90 1.05
N ILE A 19 0.11 12.89 1.03
CA ILE A 19 0.37 12.06 -0.15
C ILE A 19 -0.87 11.26 -0.52
N ASN A 20 -1.54 10.64 0.46
CA ASN A 20 -2.73 9.83 0.22
C ASN A 20 -3.93 10.70 -0.21
N VAL A 21 -4.06 11.90 0.34
CA VAL A 21 -5.06 12.87 -0.10
C VAL A 21 -4.82 13.24 -1.58
N HIS A 22 -3.60 13.61 -1.93
CA HIS A 22 -3.25 13.96 -3.30
C HIS A 22 -3.40 12.80 -4.28
N LEU A 23 -3.15 11.56 -3.83
CA LEU A 23 -3.37 10.38 -4.64
C LEU A 23 -4.86 10.21 -4.98
N ALA A 24 -5.75 10.30 -3.99
CA ALA A 24 -7.19 10.20 -4.20
C ALA A 24 -7.70 11.32 -5.13
N GLU A 25 -7.29 12.56 -4.89
CA GLU A 25 -7.64 13.70 -5.72
C GLU A 25 -7.15 13.56 -7.17
N ALA A 26 -5.93 13.06 -7.37
CA ALA A 26 -5.38 12.81 -8.71
C ALA A 26 -6.16 11.73 -9.48
N LEU A 27 -6.82 10.83 -8.79
CA LEU A 27 -7.72 9.83 -9.35
C LEU A 27 -9.16 10.33 -9.53
N GLY A 28 -9.45 11.61 -9.20
CA GLY A 28 -10.77 12.20 -9.28
C GLY A 28 -11.72 11.86 -8.13
N ALA A 29 -11.25 11.14 -7.11
CA ALA A 29 -12.02 10.82 -5.93
C ALA A 29 -12.13 12.01 -4.95
N ILE A 30 -13.14 11.98 -4.11
CA ILE A 30 -13.25 12.87 -2.95
C ILE A 30 -12.47 12.24 -1.80
N ALA A 31 -11.31 12.80 -1.49
CA ALA A 31 -10.48 12.30 -0.39
C ALA A 31 -11.15 12.57 0.97
N VAL A 32 -11.29 11.52 1.78
CA VAL A 32 -11.81 11.60 3.16
C VAL A 32 -10.72 11.12 4.11
N PRO A 33 -9.87 12.02 4.64
CA PRO A 33 -8.85 11.65 5.61
C PRO A 33 -9.49 11.22 6.93
N LEU A 34 -9.37 9.92 7.26
CA LEU A 34 -10.02 9.35 8.44
C LEU A 34 -9.08 8.39 9.18
N PRO A 35 -8.99 8.47 10.52
CA PRO A 35 -8.21 7.53 11.32
C PRO A 35 -8.63 6.08 11.08
N PHE A 36 -7.66 5.15 11.08
CA PHE A 36 -7.91 3.74 10.80
C PHE A 36 -8.97 3.10 11.70
N PRO A 37 -9.04 3.38 13.03
CA PRO A 37 -10.07 2.78 13.89
C PRO A 37 -11.51 3.14 13.52
N GLN A 38 -11.72 4.25 12.80
CA GLN A 38 -13.06 4.72 12.40
C GLN A 38 -13.52 4.14 11.04
N LEU A 39 -12.63 3.46 10.32
CA LEU A 39 -12.87 2.99 8.95
C LEU A 39 -14.10 2.10 8.83
N ALA A 40 -14.18 1.04 9.62
CA ALA A 40 -15.26 0.06 9.50
C ALA A 40 -16.63 0.66 9.84
N GLU A 41 -16.68 1.58 10.81
CA GLU A 41 -17.91 2.27 11.18
C GLU A 41 -18.35 3.25 10.07
N ALA A 42 -17.43 4.05 9.54
CA ALA A 42 -17.73 4.99 8.46
C ALA A 42 -18.24 4.28 7.18
N LEU A 43 -17.74 3.08 6.88
CA LEU A 43 -18.28 2.25 5.79
C LEU A 43 -19.71 1.77 6.08
N ARG A 44 -19.98 1.27 7.29
CA ARG A 44 -21.33 0.84 7.69
C ARG A 44 -22.32 1.99 7.71
N ALA A 45 -21.89 3.16 8.17
CA ALA A 45 -22.68 4.39 8.19
C ALA A 45 -22.84 5.03 6.79
N ARG A 46 -22.14 4.51 5.77
CA ARG A 46 -22.10 5.08 4.42
C ARG A 46 -21.62 6.53 4.38
N GLU A 47 -20.73 6.90 5.29
CA GLU A 47 -20.04 8.20 5.28
C GLU A 47 -18.95 8.24 4.20
N ILE A 48 -18.42 7.06 3.84
CA ILE A 48 -17.46 6.83 2.76
C ILE A 48 -17.96 5.70 1.86
N ASP A 49 -17.55 5.73 0.59
CA ASP A 49 -17.97 4.75 -0.42
C ASP A 49 -16.90 3.69 -0.65
N ALA A 50 -15.63 4.06 -0.47
CA ALA A 50 -14.47 3.21 -0.74
C ALA A 50 -13.33 3.52 0.25
N GLN A 51 -12.35 2.62 0.27
CA GLN A 51 -11.11 2.75 1.04
C GLN A 51 -9.96 2.06 0.30
N GLU A 52 -8.73 2.36 0.67
CA GLU A 52 -7.53 1.65 0.22
C GLU A 52 -6.81 1.03 1.42
N ASN A 53 -6.36 -0.20 1.28
CA ASN A 53 -5.61 -0.90 2.33
C ASN A 53 -4.89 -2.15 1.78
N ALA A 54 -3.96 -2.67 2.58
CA ALA A 54 -3.41 -4.00 2.39
C ALA A 54 -4.47 -5.08 2.65
N LEU A 55 -4.35 -6.24 2.01
CA LEU A 55 -5.30 -7.35 2.15
C LEU A 55 -5.48 -7.79 3.60
N ALA A 56 -4.41 -7.78 4.40
CA ALA A 56 -4.46 -8.10 5.82
C ALA A 56 -5.40 -7.18 6.62
N ASN A 57 -5.47 -5.89 6.28
CA ASN A 57 -6.39 -4.95 6.91
C ASN A 57 -7.82 -5.18 6.45
N VAL A 58 -8.03 -5.50 5.17
CA VAL A 58 -9.36 -5.85 4.63
C VAL A 58 -9.90 -7.08 5.34
N ALA A 59 -9.06 -8.10 5.52
CA ALA A 59 -9.42 -9.33 6.23
C ALA A 59 -9.63 -9.08 7.72
N GLY A 60 -8.68 -8.42 8.40
CA GLY A 60 -8.72 -8.21 9.85
C GLY A 60 -9.90 -7.38 10.33
N LEU A 61 -10.43 -6.50 9.49
CA LEU A 61 -11.62 -5.68 9.78
C LEU A 61 -12.91 -6.25 9.17
N ALA A 62 -12.87 -7.42 8.54
CA ALA A 62 -14.00 -8.04 7.85
C ALA A 62 -14.72 -7.08 6.88
N LEU A 63 -13.96 -6.30 6.11
CA LEU A 63 -14.53 -5.22 5.28
C LEU A 63 -15.47 -5.73 4.18
N TRP A 64 -15.42 -7.04 3.85
CA TRP A 64 -16.39 -7.68 2.95
C TRP A 64 -17.84 -7.56 3.43
N GLU A 65 -18.10 -7.33 4.72
CA GLU A 65 -19.44 -7.10 5.24
C GLU A 65 -20.06 -5.79 4.73
N SER A 66 -19.22 -4.82 4.38
CA SER A 66 -19.65 -3.50 3.92
C SER A 66 -19.26 -3.21 2.47
N GLN A 67 -18.32 -3.97 1.89
CA GLN A 67 -17.76 -3.75 0.57
C GLN A 67 -17.84 -5.01 -0.28
N ARG A 68 -18.47 -4.89 -1.44
CA ARG A 68 -18.67 -6.01 -2.37
C ARG A 68 -17.47 -6.28 -3.29
N TYR A 69 -16.70 -5.24 -3.60
CA TYR A 69 -15.63 -5.30 -4.60
C TYR A 69 -14.26 -5.13 -3.96
N LEU A 70 -13.30 -5.92 -4.43
CA LEU A 70 -11.88 -5.78 -4.12
C LEU A 70 -11.12 -5.53 -5.43
N ILE A 71 -10.50 -4.36 -5.55
CA ILE A 71 -9.74 -3.98 -6.76
C ILE A 71 -8.25 -4.11 -6.45
N ALA A 72 -7.55 -5.01 -7.13
CA ALA A 72 -6.12 -5.26 -6.97
C ALA A 72 -5.28 -4.20 -7.71
N THR A 73 -5.29 -2.98 -7.22
CA THR A 73 -4.57 -1.86 -7.84
C THR A 73 -3.06 -1.95 -7.67
N ARG A 74 -2.57 -2.55 -6.57
CA ARG A 74 -1.14 -2.64 -6.20
C ARG A 74 -0.43 -1.29 -6.31
N HIS A 75 -1.09 -0.23 -5.86
CA HIS A 75 -0.67 1.17 -6.04
C HIS A 75 0.33 1.65 -5.00
N ALA A 76 0.46 0.97 -3.87
CA ALA A 76 1.34 1.35 -2.78
C ALA A 76 2.10 0.14 -2.22
N LEU A 77 3.33 0.37 -1.82
CA LEU A 77 4.14 -0.57 -1.05
C LEU A 77 4.24 -0.05 0.38
N SER A 78 3.81 -0.87 1.34
CA SER A 78 4.03 -0.59 2.76
C SER A 78 5.33 -1.25 3.21
N ALA A 79 6.23 -0.45 3.79
CA ALA A 79 7.48 -0.94 4.37
C ALA A 79 7.47 -0.71 5.88
N HIS A 80 7.86 -1.74 6.62
CA HIS A 80 8.18 -1.61 8.04
C HIS A 80 9.68 -1.44 8.20
N VAL A 81 10.08 -0.49 9.04
CA VAL A 81 11.49 -0.25 9.37
C VAL A 81 11.69 -0.50 10.86
N VAL A 82 12.77 -1.21 11.19
CA VAL A 82 13.20 -1.40 12.58
C VAL A 82 14.20 -0.30 12.91
N LEU A 83 13.88 0.49 13.91
CA LEU A 83 14.73 1.58 14.40
C LEU A 83 15.25 1.24 15.79
N ALA A 84 16.51 1.56 16.04
CA ALA A 84 17.12 1.44 17.34
C ALA A 84 17.86 2.74 17.70
N ASN A 85 17.86 3.10 19.00
CA ASN A 85 18.70 4.18 19.48
C ASN A 85 20.17 3.79 19.35
N ALA A 86 20.97 4.66 18.70
CA ALA A 86 22.37 4.36 18.41
C ALA A 86 23.23 4.20 19.67
N GLU A 87 22.96 5.00 20.71
CA GLU A 87 23.70 4.94 22.00
C GLU A 87 23.40 3.64 22.74
N ILE A 88 22.12 3.23 22.77
CA ILE A 88 21.73 1.94 23.39
C ILE A 88 22.37 0.79 22.62
N LEU A 89 22.36 0.82 21.29
CA LEU A 89 22.98 -0.21 20.47
C LEU A 89 24.50 -0.27 20.68
N ALA A 90 25.17 0.87 20.82
CA ALA A 90 26.59 0.95 21.12
C ALA A 90 26.91 0.41 22.54
N ALA A 91 26.05 0.70 23.53
CA ALA A 91 26.22 0.21 24.90
C ALA A 91 26.13 -1.33 25.03
N LEU A 92 25.52 -2.02 24.07
CA LEU A 92 25.48 -3.49 24.01
C LEU A 92 26.84 -4.12 23.65
N GLY A 93 27.84 -3.35 23.21
CA GLY A 93 29.14 -3.89 22.82
C GLY A 93 29.02 -5.02 21.80
N SER A 94 29.58 -6.18 22.10
CA SER A 94 29.48 -7.38 21.23
C SER A 94 28.05 -7.89 21.08
N GLY A 95 27.14 -7.60 22.00
CA GLY A 95 25.73 -7.95 21.90
C GLY A 95 25.02 -7.26 20.75
N ALA A 96 25.52 -6.10 20.29
CA ALA A 96 24.94 -5.41 19.12
C ALA A 96 25.01 -6.24 17.83
N ALA A 97 26.04 -7.07 17.66
CA ALA A 97 26.14 -7.98 16.52
C ALA A 97 25.04 -9.07 16.60
N ILE A 98 24.87 -9.65 17.78
CA ILE A 98 23.83 -10.69 18.00
C ILE A 98 22.44 -10.14 17.67
N VAL A 99 22.13 -8.91 18.14
CA VAL A 99 20.84 -8.26 17.83
C VAL A 99 20.66 -8.03 16.33
N ARG A 100 21.70 -7.58 15.63
CA ARG A 100 21.62 -7.35 14.17
C ARG A 100 21.44 -8.65 13.40
N ASP A 101 22.10 -9.71 13.80
CA ASP A 101 22.00 -11.01 13.13
C ASP A 101 20.61 -11.61 13.36
N ALA A 102 20.12 -11.62 14.60
CA ALA A 102 18.76 -12.07 14.92
C ALA A 102 17.69 -11.29 14.18
N LEU A 103 17.85 -9.95 14.04
CA LEU A 103 16.94 -9.11 13.25
C LEU A 103 16.99 -9.44 11.76
N ARG A 104 18.18 -9.74 11.22
CA ARG A 104 18.33 -10.12 9.80
C ARG A 104 17.58 -11.42 9.52
N ASP A 105 17.73 -12.41 10.39
CA ASP A 105 17.07 -13.71 10.24
C ASP A 105 15.54 -13.55 10.38
N ALA A 106 15.07 -12.84 11.40
CA ALA A 106 13.66 -12.57 11.61
C ALA A 106 13.02 -11.79 10.44
N LEU A 107 13.75 -10.83 9.85
CA LEU A 107 13.27 -10.09 8.68
C LEU A 107 13.20 -10.95 7.41
N ALA A 108 14.10 -11.93 7.26
CA ALA A 108 14.05 -12.88 6.15
C ALA A 108 12.82 -13.79 6.28
N GLU A 109 12.58 -14.34 7.46
CA GLU A 109 11.40 -15.15 7.76
C GLU A 109 10.10 -14.35 7.57
N GLN A 110 10.04 -13.12 8.11
CA GLN A 110 8.87 -12.23 8.00
C GLN A 110 8.52 -11.92 6.53
N ARG A 111 9.50 -11.71 5.65
CA ARG A 111 9.23 -11.47 4.22
C ARG A 111 8.60 -12.69 3.55
N SER A 112 9.15 -13.87 3.80
CA SER A 112 8.62 -15.13 3.26
C SER A 112 7.20 -15.40 3.76
N GLU A 113 6.95 -15.17 5.04
CA GLU A 113 5.63 -15.34 5.64
C GLU A 113 4.61 -14.31 5.12
N THR A 114 5.02 -13.06 4.93
CA THR A 114 4.15 -12.03 4.36
C THR A 114 3.70 -12.39 2.94
N GLU A 115 4.62 -12.87 2.10
CA GLU A 115 4.30 -13.27 0.72
C GLU A 115 3.31 -14.47 0.70
N ARG A 116 3.53 -15.45 1.58
CA ARG A 116 2.61 -16.59 1.73
C ARG A 116 1.22 -16.14 2.18
N LEU A 117 1.16 -15.30 3.23
CA LEU A 117 -0.11 -14.78 3.77
C LEU A 117 -0.86 -13.90 2.77
N GLU A 118 -0.17 -13.07 1.99
CA GLU A 118 -0.84 -12.24 0.98
C GLU A 118 -1.55 -13.08 -0.08
N ASN A 119 -0.93 -14.19 -0.51
CA ASN A 119 -1.57 -15.10 -1.46
C ASN A 119 -2.79 -15.80 -0.85
N GLU A 120 -2.68 -16.31 0.38
CA GLU A 120 -3.80 -16.94 1.09
C GLU A 120 -4.96 -15.98 1.33
N LEU A 121 -4.67 -14.75 1.78
CA LEU A 121 -5.68 -13.72 2.00
C LEU A 121 -6.36 -13.28 0.69
N ARG A 122 -5.61 -13.22 -0.39
CA ARG A 122 -6.18 -12.92 -1.71
C ARG A 122 -7.22 -13.97 -2.12
N ASP A 123 -6.88 -15.24 -1.96
CA ASP A 123 -7.77 -16.36 -2.31
C ASP A 123 -8.98 -16.40 -1.35
N GLU A 124 -8.81 -16.16 -0.07
CA GLU A 124 -9.90 -16.07 0.89
C GLU A 124 -10.85 -14.91 0.55
N LEU A 125 -10.31 -13.73 0.31
CA LEU A 125 -11.10 -12.54 0.00
C LEU A 125 -11.82 -12.68 -1.36
N ALA A 126 -11.24 -13.38 -2.33
CA ALA A 126 -11.88 -13.67 -3.60
C ALA A 126 -13.12 -14.59 -3.47
N GLN A 127 -13.24 -15.36 -2.38
CA GLN A 127 -14.43 -16.14 -2.07
C GLN A 127 -15.55 -15.30 -1.44
N ARG A 128 -15.22 -14.14 -0.85
CA ARG A 128 -16.15 -13.26 -0.13
C ARG A 128 -16.49 -11.98 -0.89
N MET A 129 -15.62 -11.55 -1.79
CA MET A 129 -15.72 -10.30 -2.55
C MET A 129 -15.54 -10.58 -4.04
N ILE A 130 -16.04 -9.69 -4.88
CA ILE A 130 -15.75 -9.71 -6.31
C ILE A 130 -14.38 -9.11 -6.53
N LEU A 131 -13.37 -9.98 -6.77
CA LEU A 131 -12.01 -9.55 -7.06
C LEU A 131 -11.93 -9.03 -8.52
N ILE A 132 -11.40 -7.83 -8.66
CA ILE A 132 -11.14 -7.18 -9.95
C ILE A 132 -9.61 -7.00 -10.07
N GLU A 133 -9.03 -7.68 -11.06
CA GLU A 133 -7.64 -7.48 -11.45
C GLU A 133 -7.56 -6.42 -12.54
N LEU A 134 -6.64 -5.48 -12.41
CA LEU A 134 -6.37 -4.51 -13.46
C LEU A 134 -5.39 -5.11 -14.47
N ASP A 135 -5.75 -5.07 -15.75
CA ASP A 135 -4.83 -5.38 -16.82
C ASP A 135 -3.72 -4.32 -16.94
N ALA A 136 -2.72 -4.58 -17.79
CA ALA A 136 -1.59 -3.67 -17.96
C ALA A 136 -2.03 -2.27 -18.43
N ALA A 137 -2.96 -2.19 -19.37
CA ALA A 137 -3.44 -0.93 -19.92
C ALA A 137 -4.23 -0.11 -18.88
N ALA A 138 -5.06 -0.75 -18.07
CA ALA A 138 -5.75 -0.11 -16.95
C ALA A 138 -4.73 0.42 -15.93
N ARG A 139 -3.74 -0.40 -15.57
CA ARG A 139 -2.68 0.01 -14.64
C ARG A 139 -1.89 1.21 -15.16
N ASP A 140 -1.54 1.24 -16.43
CA ASP A 140 -0.83 2.37 -17.03
C ASP A 140 -1.64 3.66 -16.95
N ARG A 141 -2.98 3.59 -17.10
CA ARG A 141 -3.86 4.76 -16.91
C ARG A 141 -3.83 5.27 -15.47
N PHE A 142 -3.85 4.38 -14.47
CA PHE A 142 -3.71 4.77 -13.06
C PHE A 142 -2.35 5.41 -12.78
N VAL A 143 -1.27 4.85 -13.30
CA VAL A 143 0.08 5.43 -13.19
C VAL A 143 0.14 6.81 -13.83
N ALA A 144 -0.44 6.98 -15.02
CA ALA A 144 -0.47 8.27 -15.71
C ALA A 144 -1.26 9.32 -14.91
N ALA A 145 -2.42 8.96 -14.37
CA ALA A 145 -3.26 9.86 -13.58
C ALA A 145 -2.57 10.33 -12.29
N THR A 146 -1.76 9.49 -11.68
CA THR A 146 -1.10 9.77 -10.39
C THR A 146 0.30 10.39 -10.51
N ARG A 147 0.79 10.62 -11.73
CA ARG A 147 2.16 11.12 -11.97
C ARG A 147 2.46 12.44 -11.24
N LEU A 148 1.49 13.35 -11.17
CA LEU A 148 1.64 14.64 -10.47
C LEU A 148 1.89 14.49 -8.97
N VAL A 149 1.51 13.36 -8.37
CA VAL A 149 1.80 13.08 -6.95
C VAL A 149 3.30 12.89 -6.74
N HIS A 150 3.99 12.21 -7.66
CA HIS A 150 5.44 12.06 -7.63
C HIS A 150 6.16 13.41 -7.65
N ASP A 151 5.72 14.35 -8.49
CA ASP A 151 6.31 15.69 -8.58
C ASP A 151 6.13 16.49 -7.28
N ARG A 152 5.01 16.31 -6.59
CA ARG A 152 4.75 16.93 -5.29
C ARG A 152 5.63 16.35 -4.19
N VAL A 153 5.81 15.02 -4.18
CA VAL A 153 6.68 14.32 -3.23
C VAL A 153 8.14 14.68 -3.47
N ALA A 154 8.57 14.74 -4.74
CA ALA A 154 9.92 15.13 -5.12
C ALA A 154 10.28 16.52 -4.60
N ARG A 155 9.36 17.48 -4.72
CA ARG A 155 9.56 18.83 -4.14
C ARG A 155 9.72 18.85 -2.63
N ALA A 156 9.11 17.91 -1.92
CA ALA A 156 9.18 17.83 -0.46
C ALA A 156 10.41 17.08 0.06
N LEU A 157 10.85 16.04 -0.67
CA LEU A 157 11.93 15.13 -0.26
C LEU A 157 13.24 15.34 -1.03
N GLY A 158 13.20 16.12 -2.12
CA GLY A 158 14.28 16.27 -3.09
C GLY A 158 14.19 15.27 -4.24
N ASP A 159 14.53 15.72 -5.44
CA ASP A 159 14.40 14.95 -6.69
C ASP A 159 15.20 13.64 -6.67
N ASP A 160 16.36 13.63 -6.04
CA ASP A 160 17.23 12.46 -5.90
C ASP A 160 16.56 11.30 -5.16
N ALA A 161 15.74 11.58 -4.14
CA ALA A 161 15.09 10.54 -3.35
C ALA A 161 14.09 9.74 -4.22
N ILE A 162 13.28 10.44 -5.00
CA ILE A 162 12.30 9.82 -5.91
C ILE A 162 12.99 9.08 -7.05
N ALA A 163 14.01 9.69 -7.66
CA ALA A 163 14.77 9.05 -8.73
C ALA A 163 15.41 7.73 -8.29
N ARG A 164 15.98 7.68 -7.09
CA ARG A 164 16.55 6.46 -6.50
C ARG A 164 15.51 5.37 -6.27
N VAL A 165 14.33 5.72 -5.74
CA VAL A 165 13.23 4.76 -5.52
C VAL A 165 12.73 4.21 -6.85
N LEU A 166 12.50 5.06 -7.84
CA LEU A 166 12.06 4.65 -9.17
C LEU A 166 13.09 3.76 -9.85
N ALA A 167 14.39 4.10 -9.80
CA ALA A 167 15.46 3.27 -10.35
C ALA A 167 15.52 1.90 -9.68
N ALA A 168 15.41 1.84 -8.37
CA ALA A 168 15.38 0.59 -7.61
C ALA A 168 14.16 -0.27 -7.97
N SER A 169 13.00 0.34 -8.16
CA SER A 169 11.76 -0.36 -8.53
C SER A 169 11.82 -0.97 -9.94
N VAL A 170 12.50 -0.29 -10.88
CA VAL A 170 12.73 -0.82 -12.23
C VAL A 170 13.70 -2.00 -12.20
N ALA A 171 14.79 -1.87 -11.43
CA ALA A 171 15.80 -2.93 -11.30
C ALA A 171 15.26 -4.20 -10.62
N ALA A 172 14.25 -4.06 -9.77
CA ALA A 172 13.62 -5.17 -9.04
C ALA A 172 12.49 -5.87 -9.83
N ARG A 173 12.11 -5.38 -11.02
CA ARG A 173 11.10 -6.06 -11.84
C ARG A 173 11.63 -7.40 -12.33
N PRO A 174 10.91 -8.52 -12.09
CA PRO A 174 11.29 -9.78 -12.70
C PRO A 174 11.23 -9.65 -14.23
N ALA A 175 12.17 -10.30 -14.91
CA ALA A 175 12.15 -10.37 -16.37
C ALA A 175 10.78 -10.91 -16.83
N PRO A 176 10.22 -10.40 -17.95
CA PRO A 176 8.99 -10.95 -18.48
C PRO A 176 9.18 -12.45 -18.72
N SER A 177 8.22 -13.27 -18.25
CA SER A 177 8.23 -14.69 -18.52
C SER A 177 8.26 -14.88 -20.04
N PRO A 178 9.11 -15.75 -20.58
CA PRO A 178 9.06 -16.09 -21.99
C PRO A 178 7.67 -16.69 -22.29
N GLU A 179 7.02 -16.18 -23.36
CA GLU A 179 5.78 -16.72 -23.90
C GLU A 179 5.93 -18.17 -24.39
#